data_222b253b0d15a0f8cc2e57c05b3332db
#
_entry.id   222b253b0d15a0f8cc2e57c05b3332db
#
_cell.length_a   1.000
_cell.length_b   1.000
_cell.length_c   1.000
_cell.angle_alpha   90.00
_cell.angle_beta   90.00
_cell.angle_gamma   90.00
#
_symmetry.space_group_name_H-M   'P 1'
#
loop_
_entity.id
_entity.type
_entity.pdbx_description
1 polymer ?
#
loop_
_entity_poly.entity_id
_entity_poly.type
_entity_poly.pdbx_seq_one_letter_code
_entity_poly.pdbx_strand_id
1 'polypeptide(L)'
;ISNSDDIVGQILLAKSKVTHEAMHDVRIEIDGVKTSNLTPKQIGSLYRGQQLVILGHYRGDGEAEITLKGKISGAKQEYKTSFVFPETATENPELERLWAYATIENLVTEMEDFGEKADLKQAVIDLGVEHGLVTDYTSMVVMSDHMFEKRGIERRNKKRLAVEEAARQQRTQRAVQPRHVDTARPMYNGNRATTRSSSGGGAVDPFGLLIMLSIPLAMLVRRKGQKG
;
A
#
# COMPACT_ATOMS: atom_id res chain seq x y z
N ILE A 1 -17.92 1.17 11.06
CA ILE A 1 -16.77 0.48 11.69
C ILE A 1 -17.25 -0.93 11.99
N SER A 2 -16.66 -1.94 11.36
CA SER A 2 -16.95 -3.35 11.61
C SER A 2 -16.15 -3.85 12.82
N ASN A 3 -16.62 -4.92 13.50
CA ASN A 3 -15.90 -5.54 14.62
C ASN A 3 -14.51 -6.12 14.24
N SER A 4 -14.23 -6.25 12.94
CA SER A 4 -12.94 -6.70 12.40
C SER A 4 -11.98 -5.56 12.07
N ASP A 5 -12.42 -4.30 12.18
CA ASP A 5 -11.60 -3.14 11.84
C ASP A 5 -10.60 -2.84 12.97
N ASP A 6 -9.39 -2.45 12.59
CA ASP A 6 -8.41 -1.90 13.52
C ASP A 6 -8.88 -0.51 14.03
N ILE A 7 -9.67 -0.52 15.09
CA ILE A 7 -10.23 0.70 15.69
C ILE A 7 -9.11 1.67 16.10
N VAL A 8 -8.00 1.16 16.63
CA VAL A 8 -6.88 2.00 17.05
C VAL A 8 -6.24 2.67 15.86
N GLY A 9 -6.01 1.94 14.76
CA GLY A 9 -5.51 2.49 13.50
C GLY A 9 -6.43 3.54 12.92
N GLN A 10 -7.74 3.31 12.94
CA GLN A 10 -8.74 4.27 12.45
C GLN A 10 -8.78 5.55 13.31
N ILE A 11 -8.69 5.43 14.63
CA ILE A 11 -8.61 6.60 15.54
C ILE A 11 -7.32 7.38 15.30
N LEU A 12 -6.17 6.70 15.14
CA LEU A 12 -4.89 7.35 14.86
C LEU A 12 -4.92 8.07 13.50
N LEU A 13 -5.54 7.47 12.49
CA LEU A 13 -5.74 8.09 11.18
C LEU A 13 -6.64 9.33 11.28
N ALA A 14 -7.77 9.24 11.99
CA ALA A 14 -8.66 10.36 12.22
C ALA A 14 -7.96 11.49 12.97
N LYS A 15 -7.21 11.17 14.03
CA LYS A 15 -6.37 12.13 14.76
C LYS A 15 -5.35 12.80 13.84
N SER A 16 -4.66 12.03 12.99
CA SER A 16 -3.69 12.57 12.04
C SER A 16 -4.33 13.56 11.07
N LYS A 17 -5.55 13.30 10.59
CA LYS A 17 -6.29 14.22 9.71
C LYS A 17 -6.63 15.55 10.37
N VAL A 18 -6.84 15.55 11.69
CA VAL A 18 -7.20 16.77 12.44
C VAL A 18 -5.97 17.55 12.89
N THR A 19 -4.88 16.85 13.23
CA THR A 19 -3.70 17.48 13.86
C THR A 19 -2.61 17.90 12.87
N HIS A 20 -2.66 17.44 11.63
CA HIS A 20 -1.66 17.77 10.62
C HIS A 20 -2.32 18.40 9.39
N GLU A 21 -1.60 19.33 8.81
CA GLU A 21 -2.00 19.95 7.56
C GLU A 21 -2.03 18.92 6.44
N ALA A 22 -3.09 19.00 5.63
CA ALA A 22 -3.22 18.20 4.43
C ALA A 22 -2.47 18.84 3.26
N MET A 23 -2.02 18.03 2.35
CA MET A 23 -1.58 18.47 1.03
C MET A 23 -2.80 18.60 0.12
N HIS A 24 -3.07 19.81 -0.34
CA HIS A 24 -4.18 20.13 -1.25
C HIS A 24 -3.70 20.31 -2.69
N ASP A 25 -4.63 20.34 -3.63
CA ASP A 25 -4.35 20.50 -5.07
C ASP A 25 -3.34 19.48 -5.59
N VAL A 26 -3.46 18.25 -5.12
CA VAL A 26 -2.49 17.19 -5.42
C VAL A 26 -2.59 16.78 -6.89
N ARG A 27 -1.44 16.78 -7.55
CA ARG A 27 -1.28 16.34 -8.96
C ARG A 27 -0.06 15.45 -9.08
N ILE A 28 -0.15 14.50 -10.00
CA ILE A 28 0.97 13.64 -10.36
C ILE A 28 1.34 13.87 -11.83
N GLU A 29 2.62 14.01 -12.09
CA GLU A 29 3.20 14.09 -13.43
C GLU A 29 4.18 12.93 -13.59
N ILE A 30 4.17 12.29 -14.74
CA ILE A 30 5.03 11.15 -15.06
C ILE A 30 5.68 11.45 -16.39
N ASP A 31 6.99 11.71 -16.37
CA ASP A 31 7.80 12.05 -17.53
C ASP A 31 8.73 10.89 -17.87
N GLY A 32 8.87 10.56 -19.15
CA GLY A 32 9.70 9.46 -19.67
C GLY A 32 8.88 8.34 -20.31
N VAL A 33 7.63 8.12 -19.89
CA VAL A 33 6.70 7.18 -20.51
C VAL A 33 5.35 7.86 -20.79
N LYS A 34 4.61 7.38 -21.79
CA LYS A 34 3.26 7.87 -22.07
C LYS A 34 2.26 7.14 -21.17
N THR A 35 1.55 7.88 -20.35
CA THR A 35 0.50 7.33 -19.49
C THR A 35 -0.89 7.62 -20.03
N SER A 36 -1.86 6.75 -19.77
CA SER A 36 -3.26 6.89 -20.13
C SER A 36 -4.17 6.23 -19.10
N ASN A 37 -5.42 6.66 -19.07
CA ASN A 37 -6.46 6.09 -18.20
C ASN A 37 -6.04 6.00 -16.73
N LEU A 38 -5.41 7.08 -16.23
CA LEU A 38 -5.04 7.16 -14.81
C LEU A 38 -6.29 7.23 -13.93
N THR A 39 -6.30 6.46 -12.86
CA THR A 39 -7.38 6.45 -11.86
C THR A 39 -6.77 6.50 -10.45
N PRO A 40 -7.30 7.37 -9.55
CA PRO A 40 -8.36 8.34 -9.75
C PRO A 40 -7.93 9.50 -10.69
N LYS A 41 -8.88 10.04 -11.45
CA LYS A 41 -8.63 11.21 -12.33
C LYS A 41 -8.32 12.47 -11.52
N GLN A 42 -8.96 12.60 -10.38
CA GLN A 42 -8.76 13.71 -9.44
C GLN A 42 -8.26 13.14 -8.11
N ILE A 43 -7.10 13.64 -7.71
CA ILE A 43 -6.53 13.30 -6.41
C ILE A 43 -7.02 14.35 -5.43
N GLY A 44 -7.77 13.94 -4.43
CA GLY A 44 -8.21 14.83 -3.37
C GLY A 44 -7.06 15.31 -2.49
N SER A 45 -7.37 15.72 -1.27
CA SER A 45 -6.35 16.09 -0.29
C SER A 45 -5.65 14.85 0.27
N LEU A 46 -4.32 14.91 0.36
CA LEU A 46 -3.50 13.88 0.99
C LEU A 46 -3.18 14.26 2.43
N TYR A 47 -3.49 13.36 3.36
CA TYR A 47 -3.19 13.53 4.76
C TYR A 47 -1.92 12.76 5.15
N ARG A 48 -1.25 13.22 6.20
CA ARG A 48 -0.06 12.55 6.72
C ARG A 48 -0.34 11.09 7.06
N GLY A 49 0.50 10.18 6.55
CA GLY A 49 0.35 8.74 6.75
C GLY A 49 -0.64 8.06 5.81
N GLN A 50 -1.30 8.81 4.92
CA GLN A 50 -2.14 8.25 3.88
C GLN A 50 -1.30 7.77 2.69
N GLN A 51 -1.65 6.62 2.14
CA GLN A 51 -1.07 6.10 0.91
C GLN A 51 -1.87 6.61 -0.29
N LEU A 52 -1.16 7.11 -1.30
CA LEU A 52 -1.73 7.42 -2.61
C LEU A 52 -1.47 6.25 -3.55
N VAL A 53 -2.53 5.68 -4.11
CA VAL A 53 -2.45 4.64 -5.12
C VAL A 53 -3.00 5.20 -6.43
N ILE A 54 -2.18 5.18 -7.48
CA ILE A 54 -2.56 5.56 -8.85
C ILE A 54 -2.42 4.33 -9.72
N LEU A 55 -3.47 4.02 -10.45
CA LEU A 55 -3.50 2.94 -11.43
C LEU A 55 -3.69 3.52 -12.83
N GLY A 56 -3.21 2.84 -13.84
CA GLY A 56 -3.32 3.31 -15.21
C GLY A 56 -2.52 2.46 -16.18
N HIS A 57 -2.55 2.85 -17.45
CA HIS A 57 -1.77 2.21 -18.49
C HIS A 57 -0.58 3.09 -18.87
N TYR A 58 0.53 2.46 -19.23
CA TYR A 58 1.68 3.15 -19.80
C TYR A 58 2.10 2.52 -21.13
N ARG A 59 2.78 3.30 -21.95
CA ARG A 59 3.39 2.86 -23.20
C ARG A 59 4.80 3.42 -23.28
N GLY A 60 5.74 2.58 -23.68
CA GLY A 60 7.18 2.83 -23.63
C GLY A 60 7.80 2.13 -22.44
N ASP A 61 9.10 2.18 -22.36
CA ASP A 61 9.92 1.57 -21.31
C ASP A 61 11.06 2.51 -20.92
N GLY A 62 11.79 2.16 -19.88
CA GLY A 62 12.91 2.93 -19.38
C GLY A 62 12.63 3.71 -18.11
N GLU A 63 13.56 4.60 -17.77
CA GLU A 63 13.44 5.42 -16.58
C GLU A 63 12.44 6.56 -16.78
N ALA A 64 11.53 6.72 -15.84
CA ALA A 64 10.59 7.84 -15.81
C ALA A 64 10.69 8.59 -14.47
N GLU A 65 10.65 9.92 -14.52
CA GLU A 65 10.55 10.77 -13.34
C GLU A 65 9.08 10.92 -12.95
N ILE A 66 8.77 10.65 -11.70
CA ILE A 66 7.44 10.82 -11.13
C ILE A 66 7.47 12.01 -10.19
N THR A 67 6.69 13.04 -10.48
CA THR A 67 6.62 14.27 -9.69
C THR A 67 5.24 14.40 -9.06
N LEU A 68 5.19 14.44 -7.73
CA LEU A 68 4.00 14.74 -6.95
C LEU A 68 4.04 16.22 -6.58
N LYS A 69 3.04 16.98 -6.99
CA LYS A 69 2.89 18.42 -6.72
C LYS A 69 1.64 18.67 -5.88
N GLY A 70 1.70 19.67 -5.01
CA GLY A 70 0.53 20.10 -4.22
C GLY A 70 0.86 21.31 -3.38
N LYS A 71 -0.05 21.64 -2.45
CA LYS A 71 0.12 22.77 -1.52
C LYS A 71 -0.08 22.30 -0.09
N ILE A 72 0.83 22.71 0.80
CA ILE A 72 0.68 22.53 2.26
C ILE A 72 0.70 23.93 2.86
N SER A 73 -0.32 24.32 3.62
CA SER A 73 -0.48 25.68 4.18
C SER A 73 -0.32 26.79 3.15
N GLY A 74 -0.81 26.55 1.91
CA GLY A 74 -0.71 27.49 0.80
C GLY A 74 0.65 27.51 0.09
N ALA A 75 1.71 26.94 0.67
CA ALA A 75 3.03 26.84 0.04
C ALA A 75 3.08 25.65 -0.93
N LYS A 76 3.62 25.88 -2.13
CA LYS A 76 3.84 24.83 -3.12
C LYS A 76 4.87 23.82 -2.62
N GLN A 77 4.55 22.54 -2.76
CA GLN A 77 5.43 21.43 -2.45
C GLN A 77 5.55 20.51 -3.66
N GLU A 78 6.75 20.01 -3.87
CA GLU A 78 7.06 19.12 -4.98
C GLU A 78 7.97 17.99 -4.48
N TYR A 79 7.58 16.76 -4.79
CA TYR A 79 8.32 15.54 -4.45
C TYR A 79 8.61 14.77 -5.72
N LYS A 80 9.86 14.38 -5.92
CA LYS A 80 10.32 13.68 -7.11
C LYS A 80 10.90 12.32 -6.76
N THR A 81 10.61 11.35 -7.60
CA THR A 81 11.23 10.03 -7.57
C THR A 81 11.36 9.50 -8.99
N SER A 82 12.26 8.57 -9.23
CA SER A 82 12.35 7.87 -10.50
C SER A 82 11.97 6.41 -10.36
N PHE A 83 11.45 5.86 -11.44
CA PHE A 83 11.09 4.45 -11.54
C PHE A 83 11.38 3.95 -12.95
N VAL A 84 11.89 2.71 -13.05
CA VAL A 84 12.15 2.07 -14.34
C VAL A 84 10.92 1.26 -14.74
N PHE A 85 10.26 1.69 -15.81
CA PHE A 85 9.13 0.99 -16.40
C PHE A 85 9.66 -0.11 -17.33
N PRO A 86 9.31 -1.38 -17.11
CA PRO A 86 9.72 -2.47 -17.99
C PRO A 86 8.91 -2.43 -19.30
N GLU A 87 9.52 -2.87 -20.41
CA GLU A 87 8.81 -3.04 -21.68
C GLU A 87 7.61 -3.97 -21.55
N THR A 88 7.76 -5.03 -20.76
CA THR A 88 6.70 -6.00 -20.49
C THR A 88 6.71 -6.39 -19.01
N ALA A 89 5.58 -6.22 -18.34
CA ALA A 89 5.38 -6.62 -16.94
C ALA A 89 4.35 -7.74 -16.85
N THR A 90 4.81 -8.98 -16.66
CA THR A 90 3.97 -10.18 -16.56
C THR A 90 3.80 -10.69 -15.12
N GLU A 91 4.48 -10.04 -14.17
CA GLU A 91 4.54 -10.53 -12.79
C GLU A 91 3.23 -10.34 -12.00
N ASN A 92 2.45 -9.33 -12.36
CA ASN A 92 1.24 -8.96 -11.64
C ASN A 92 0.07 -8.68 -12.61
N PRO A 93 -0.41 -9.70 -13.33
CA PRO A 93 -1.50 -9.54 -14.29
C PRO A 93 -2.82 -9.10 -13.65
N GLU A 94 -2.96 -9.29 -12.34
CA GLU A 94 -4.13 -8.86 -11.58
C GLU A 94 -4.28 -7.34 -11.50
N LEU A 95 -3.21 -6.57 -11.75
CA LEU A 95 -3.24 -5.09 -11.73
C LEU A 95 -4.23 -4.53 -12.76
N GLU A 96 -4.43 -5.21 -13.88
CA GLU A 96 -5.41 -4.83 -14.89
C GLU A 96 -6.84 -4.86 -14.31
N ARG A 97 -7.17 -5.90 -13.55
CA ARG A 97 -8.48 -6.00 -12.87
C ARG A 97 -8.61 -4.98 -11.75
N LEU A 98 -7.54 -4.71 -11.04
CA LEU A 98 -7.54 -3.69 -9.98
C LEU A 98 -7.77 -2.29 -10.58
N TRP A 99 -7.13 -2.00 -11.72
CA TRP A 99 -7.40 -0.77 -12.47
C TRP A 99 -8.86 -0.67 -12.93
N ALA A 100 -9.41 -1.75 -13.49
CA ALA A 100 -10.80 -1.78 -13.94
C ALA A 100 -11.75 -1.56 -12.77
N TYR A 101 -11.51 -2.22 -11.62
CA TYR A 101 -12.28 -2.03 -10.39
C TYR A 101 -12.25 -0.57 -9.92
N ALA A 102 -11.06 0.01 -9.78
CA ALA A 102 -10.91 1.40 -9.36
C ALA A 102 -11.55 2.39 -10.36
N THR A 103 -11.54 2.07 -11.64
CA THR A 103 -12.23 2.89 -12.67
C THR A 103 -13.73 2.79 -12.52
N ILE A 104 -14.29 1.59 -12.30
CA ILE A 104 -15.72 1.39 -12.01
C ILE A 104 -16.14 2.19 -10.79
N GLU A 105 -15.41 2.12 -9.68
CA GLU A 105 -15.70 2.87 -8.46
C GLU A 105 -15.75 4.39 -8.70
N ASN A 106 -14.81 4.91 -9.51
CA ASN A 106 -14.84 6.34 -9.89
C ASN A 106 -16.07 6.69 -10.75
N LEU A 107 -16.46 5.83 -11.70
CA LEU A 107 -17.64 6.06 -12.54
C LEU A 107 -18.94 5.99 -11.72
N VAL A 108 -19.02 5.06 -10.79
CA VAL A 108 -20.17 4.94 -9.86
C VAL A 108 -20.26 6.18 -8.97
N THR A 109 -19.14 6.61 -8.38
CA THR A 109 -19.11 7.86 -7.60
C THR A 109 -19.52 9.07 -8.44
N GLU A 110 -19.07 9.18 -9.69
CA GLU A 110 -19.50 10.26 -10.59
C GLU A 110 -21.01 10.22 -10.86
N MET A 111 -21.60 9.01 -11.00
CA MET A 111 -23.05 8.86 -11.15
C MET A 111 -23.82 9.19 -9.87
N GLU A 112 -23.26 8.88 -8.69
CA GLU A 112 -23.86 9.25 -7.40
C GLU A 112 -23.85 10.77 -7.19
N ASP A 113 -22.75 11.44 -7.54
CA ASP A 113 -22.58 12.89 -7.36
C ASP A 113 -23.37 13.73 -8.37
N PHE A 114 -23.46 13.28 -9.63
CA PHE A 114 -23.99 14.08 -10.75
C PHE A 114 -25.19 13.46 -11.46
N GLY A 115 -25.68 12.34 -10.97
CA GLY A 115 -26.80 11.60 -11.56
C GLY A 115 -26.36 10.54 -12.58
N GLU A 116 -27.19 9.51 -12.70
CA GLU A 116 -26.94 8.39 -13.62
C GLU A 116 -27.04 8.85 -15.08
N LYS A 117 -25.98 8.62 -15.84
CA LYS A 117 -25.89 8.85 -17.29
C LYS A 117 -25.73 7.52 -18.00
N ALA A 118 -26.38 7.38 -19.16
CA ALA A 118 -26.40 6.12 -19.90
C ALA A 118 -25.00 5.69 -20.39
N ASP A 119 -24.14 6.63 -20.75
CA ASP A 119 -22.77 6.39 -21.16
C ASP A 119 -21.87 5.89 -20.03
N LEU A 120 -21.99 6.49 -18.83
CA LEU A 120 -21.26 6.06 -17.64
C LEU A 120 -21.71 4.65 -17.21
N LYS A 121 -23.02 4.42 -17.19
CA LYS A 121 -23.58 3.09 -16.88
C LYS A 121 -23.10 2.02 -17.86
N GLN A 122 -23.10 2.32 -19.16
CA GLN A 122 -22.60 1.39 -20.17
C GLN A 122 -21.11 1.10 -19.97
N ALA A 123 -20.30 2.12 -19.65
CA ALA A 123 -18.88 1.94 -19.36
C ALA A 123 -18.63 1.02 -18.14
N VAL A 124 -19.46 1.14 -17.07
CA VAL A 124 -19.40 0.24 -15.91
C VAL A 124 -19.73 -1.20 -16.31
N ILE A 125 -20.78 -1.39 -17.15
CA ILE A 125 -21.16 -2.72 -17.63
C ILE A 125 -20.02 -3.33 -18.47
N ASP A 126 -19.48 -2.58 -19.41
CA ASP A 126 -18.43 -3.06 -20.32
C ASP A 126 -17.18 -3.47 -19.54
N LEU A 127 -16.70 -2.62 -18.63
CA LEU A 127 -15.58 -2.93 -17.76
C LEU A 127 -15.86 -4.14 -16.86
N GLY A 128 -17.06 -4.21 -16.26
CA GLY A 128 -17.46 -5.32 -15.40
C GLY A 128 -17.46 -6.66 -16.14
N VAL A 129 -18.01 -6.68 -17.36
CA VAL A 129 -18.07 -7.89 -18.20
C VAL A 129 -16.67 -8.27 -18.72
N GLU A 130 -15.88 -7.31 -19.21
CA GLU A 130 -14.55 -7.55 -19.75
C GLU A 130 -13.59 -8.11 -18.70
N HIS A 131 -13.57 -7.51 -17.53
CA HIS A 131 -12.65 -7.90 -16.45
C HIS A 131 -13.25 -8.92 -15.46
N GLY A 132 -14.50 -9.34 -15.68
CA GLY A 132 -15.21 -10.30 -14.82
C GLY A 132 -15.38 -9.78 -13.40
N LEU A 133 -15.84 -8.55 -13.27
CA LEU A 133 -16.17 -7.88 -12.02
C LEU A 133 -17.68 -7.83 -11.82
N VAL A 134 -18.13 -8.06 -10.60
CA VAL A 134 -19.53 -7.91 -10.21
C VAL A 134 -19.75 -6.46 -9.77
N THR A 135 -20.77 -5.84 -10.32
CA THR A 135 -21.17 -4.46 -10.04
C THR A 135 -22.68 -4.43 -9.84
N ASP A 136 -23.28 -3.31 -9.50
CA ASP A 136 -24.73 -3.16 -9.41
C ASP A 136 -25.45 -3.40 -10.76
N TYR A 137 -24.70 -3.33 -11.85
CA TYR A 137 -25.21 -3.54 -13.23
C TYR A 137 -24.76 -4.84 -13.87
N THR A 138 -23.91 -5.65 -13.20
CA THR A 138 -23.40 -6.92 -13.73
C THR A 138 -23.50 -8.01 -12.69
N SER A 139 -23.71 -9.25 -13.15
CA SER A 139 -23.74 -10.42 -12.28
C SER A 139 -22.81 -11.52 -12.78
N MET A 140 -22.37 -12.38 -11.88
CA MET A 140 -21.54 -13.53 -12.19
C MET A 140 -22.36 -14.82 -12.01
N VAL A 141 -22.29 -15.69 -13.01
CA VAL A 141 -22.90 -17.03 -12.94
C VAL A 141 -21.79 -18.07 -12.86
N VAL A 142 -21.85 -18.92 -11.84
CA VAL A 142 -20.95 -20.07 -11.71
C VAL A 142 -21.58 -21.28 -12.37
N MET A 143 -20.89 -21.81 -13.38
CA MET A 143 -21.31 -23.02 -14.10
C MET A 143 -20.12 -23.95 -14.27
N SER A 144 -20.40 -25.30 -14.37
CA SER A 144 -19.36 -26.26 -14.75
C SER A 144 -18.95 -26.11 -16.21
N ASP A 145 -17.74 -26.54 -16.56
CA ASP A 145 -17.22 -26.47 -17.95
C ASP A 145 -18.16 -27.16 -18.93
N HIS A 146 -18.72 -28.32 -18.57
CA HIS A 146 -19.71 -29.03 -19.38
C HIS A 146 -20.97 -28.19 -19.67
N MET A 147 -21.42 -27.36 -18.73
CA MET A 147 -22.58 -26.49 -18.92
C MET A 147 -22.28 -25.34 -19.87
N PHE A 148 -21.04 -24.80 -19.85
CA PHE A 148 -20.58 -23.81 -20.82
C PHE A 148 -20.58 -24.37 -22.24
N GLU A 149 -20.02 -25.57 -22.43
CA GLU A 149 -19.99 -26.26 -23.72
C GLU A 149 -21.39 -26.56 -24.24
N LYS A 150 -22.27 -27.13 -23.39
CA LYS A 150 -23.66 -27.45 -23.74
C LYS A 150 -24.48 -26.25 -24.18
N ARG A 151 -24.17 -25.06 -23.64
CA ARG A 151 -24.86 -23.80 -23.98
C ARG A 151 -24.17 -23.00 -25.07
N GLY A 152 -23.05 -23.47 -25.60
CA GLY A 152 -22.26 -22.76 -26.61
C GLY A 152 -21.70 -21.41 -26.11
N ILE A 153 -21.50 -21.26 -24.80
CA ILE A 153 -20.99 -20.03 -24.20
C ILE A 153 -19.48 -20.12 -24.08
N GLU A 154 -18.76 -19.21 -24.71
CA GLU A 154 -17.31 -19.13 -24.58
C GLU A 154 -16.90 -18.62 -23.19
N ARG A 155 -16.03 -19.37 -22.51
CA ARG A 155 -15.48 -18.99 -21.21
C ARG A 155 -14.32 -18.00 -21.37
N ARG A 156 -14.63 -16.70 -21.45
CA ARG A 156 -13.66 -15.61 -21.70
C ARG A 156 -12.56 -15.53 -20.65
N ASN A 157 -12.85 -15.87 -19.39
CA ASN A 157 -11.89 -15.74 -18.28
C ASN A 157 -10.88 -16.89 -18.15
N LYS A 158 -10.98 -17.97 -18.95
CA LYS A 158 -10.12 -19.15 -18.81
C LYS A 158 -8.62 -18.81 -19.02
N LYS A 159 -8.31 -18.06 -20.06
CA LYS A 159 -6.93 -17.63 -20.36
C LYS A 159 -6.38 -16.74 -19.26
N ARG A 160 -7.16 -15.77 -18.81
CA ARG A 160 -6.77 -14.86 -17.73
C ARG A 160 -6.46 -15.60 -16.43
N LEU A 161 -7.34 -16.50 -15.98
CA LEU A 161 -7.13 -17.29 -14.78
C LEU A 161 -5.85 -18.12 -14.85
N ALA A 162 -5.51 -18.69 -16.00
CA ALA A 162 -4.27 -19.42 -16.19
C ALA A 162 -3.03 -18.53 -16.06
N VAL A 163 -3.08 -17.30 -16.62
CA VAL A 163 -1.98 -16.32 -16.52
C VAL A 163 -1.82 -15.84 -15.08
N GLU A 164 -2.92 -15.49 -14.41
CA GLU A 164 -2.90 -15.05 -13.00
C GLU A 164 -2.33 -16.14 -12.07
N GLU A 165 -2.73 -17.41 -12.28
CA GLU A 165 -2.23 -18.55 -11.50
C GLU A 165 -0.74 -18.81 -11.75
N ALA A 166 -0.29 -18.77 -13.01
CA ALA A 166 1.13 -18.90 -13.35
C ALA A 166 1.98 -17.79 -12.71
N ALA A 167 1.52 -16.54 -12.76
CA ALA A 167 2.19 -15.41 -12.12
C ALA A 167 2.24 -15.56 -10.59
N ARG A 168 1.16 -16.05 -9.97
CA ARG A 168 1.13 -16.33 -8.53
C ARG A 168 2.16 -17.38 -8.13
N GLN A 169 2.25 -18.48 -8.88
CA GLN A 169 3.23 -19.53 -8.64
C GLN A 169 4.66 -19.01 -8.78
N GLN A 170 4.95 -18.18 -9.79
CA GLN A 170 6.27 -17.56 -9.95
C GLN A 170 6.63 -16.63 -8.77
N ARG A 171 5.69 -15.84 -8.29
CA ARG A 171 5.91 -14.94 -7.13
C ARG A 171 6.19 -15.70 -5.84
N THR A 172 5.53 -16.84 -5.60
CA THR A 172 5.77 -17.66 -4.40
C THR A 172 7.19 -18.26 -4.38
N GLN A 173 7.83 -18.41 -5.53
CA GLN A 173 9.20 -18.93 -5.65
C GLN A 173 10.27 -17.83 -5.50
N ARG A 174 9.91 -16.55 -5.55
CA ARG A 174 10.83 -15.42 -5.40
C ARG A 174 10.86 -14.92 -3.97
N ALA A 175 12.06 -14.69 -3.44
CA ALA A 175 12.21 -13.99 -2.18
C ALA A 175 11.67 -12.55 -2.33
N VAL A 176 10.73 -12.16 -1.47
CA VAL A 176 10.20 -10.80 -1.43
C VAL A 176 11.32 -9.88 -0.93
N GLN A 177 11.87 -9.06 -1.83
CA GLN A 177 12.74 -7.96 -1.41
C GLN A 177 11.87 -6.79 -0.99
N PRO A 178 11.89 -6.38 0.29
CA PRO A 178 11.15 -5.21 0.73
C PRO A 178 11.73 -3.97 0.04
N ARG A 179 10.99 -3.39 -0.88
CA ARG A 179 11.35 -2.11 -1.50
C ARG A 179 10.86 -0.99 -0.58
N HIS A 180 11.73 -0.55 0.30
CA HIS A 180 11.49 0.70 1.02
C HIS A 180 11.91 1.87 0.13
N VAL A 181 10.96 2.48 -0.55
CA VAL A 181 11.19 3.65 -1.42
C VAL A 181 11.62 4.87 -0.58
N ASP A 182 11.41 4.84 0.72
CA ASP A 182 11.50 5.99 1.62
C ASP A 182 12.74 5.98 2.54
N THR A 183 13.77 5.19 2.21
CA THR A 183 14.96 5.07 3.07
C THR A 183 15.91 6.25 2.99
N ALA A 184 15.94 7.01 1.88
CA ALA A 184 16.91 8.07 1.68
C ALA A 184 16.41 9.46 2.13
N ARG A 185 15.12 9.75 1.99
CA ARG A 185 14.48 11.02 2.43
C ARG A 185 13.02 10.74 2.80
N PRO A 186 12.72 10.43 4.06
CA PRO A 186 11.32 10.31 4.47
C PRO A 186 10.61 11.64 4.23
N MET A 187 9.45 11.60 3.58
CA MET A 187 8.63 12.76 3.23
C MET A 187 8.29 13.62 4.46
N TYR A 188 8.40 13.04 5.64
CA TYR A 188 8.23 13.68 6.93
C TYR A 188 9.45 13.40 7.82
N ASN A 189 10.42 14.31 7.78
CA ASN A 189 11.50 14.37 8.77
C ASN A 189 10.92 14.86 10.11
N GLY A 190 10.03 14.08 10.70
CA GLY A 190 9.76 14.23 12.11
C GLY A 190 11.01 13.77 12.85
N ASN A 191 11.75 14.70 13.50
CA ASN A 191 12.65 14.35 14.57
C ASN A 191 11.90 13.38 15.48
N ARG A 192 12.09 12.07 15.28
CA ARG A 192 11.80 11.10 16.33
C ARG A 192 12.74 11.50 17.46
N ALA A 193 12.24 12.32 18.37
CA ALA A 193 12.75 12.28 19.72
C ALA A 193 12.73 10.82 20.08
N THR A 194 13.91 10.21 20.15
CA THR A 194 14.08 8.92 20.79
C THR A 194 13.70 9.14 22.24
N THR A 195 12.40 9.08 22.54
CA THR A 195 11.95 8.79 23.87
C THR A 195 12.52 7.39 24.11
N ARG A 196 13.68 7.36 24.75
CA ARG A 196 14.12 6.19 25.48
C ARG A 196 12.94 5.89 26.40
N SER A 197 12.11 4.94 25.98
CA SER A 197 11.19 4.29 26.88
C SER A 197 12.06 3.65 27.96
N SER A 198 12.20 4.34 29.05
CA SER A 198 12.65 3.75 30.32
C SER A 198 11.53 2.79 30.71
N SER A 199 11.53 1.63 30.10
CA SER A 199 10.82 0.46 30.59
C SER A 199 11.54 0.08 31.89
N GLY A 200 10.99 0.52 33.01
CA GLY A 200 11.32 0.06 34.36
C GLY A 200 10.84 -1.38 34.54
N GLY A 201 11.44 -2.30 33.81
CA GLY A 201 11.39 -3.73 34.09
C GLY A 201 12.68 -4.08 34.79
N GLY A 202 12.61 -4.36 36.09
CA GLY A 202 13.73 -4.81 36.91
C GLY A 202 14.23 -6.19 36.45
N ALA A 203 14.97 -6.22 35.36
CA ALA A 203 15.80 -7.35 35.04
C ALA A 203 17.09 -7.21 35.84
N VAL A 204 17.23 -8.02 36.86
CA VAL A 204 18.46 -8.14 37.65
C VAL A 204 19.51 -8.75 36.69
N ASP A 205 20.47 -7.93 36.29
CA ASP A 205 21.58 -8.37 35.47
C ASP A 205 22.37 -9.45 36.24
N PRO A 206 22.50 -10.68 35.72
CA PRO A 206 23.21 -11.76 36.42
C PRO A 206 24.67 -11.41 36.73
N PHE A 207 25.30 -10.50 35.98
CA PHE A 207 26.64 -9.99 36.26
C PHE A 207 26.65 -9.05 37.47
N GLY A 208 25.60 -8.25 37.70
CA GLY A 208 25.45 -7.38 38.87
C GLY A 208 25.32 -8.19 40.16
N LEU A 209 24.65 -9.34 40.10
CA LEU A 209 24.52 -10.26 41.26
C LEU A 209 25.84 -10.93 41.61
N LEU A 210 26.72 -11.19 40.65
CA LEU A 210 28.04 -11.79 40.84
C LEU A 210 29.02 -10.81 41.50
N ILE A 211 28.90 -9.52 41.25
CA ILE A 211 29.68 -8.45 41.87
C ILE A 211 29.22 -8.25 43.34
N MET A 212 27.92 -8.31 43.61
CA MET A 212 27.40 -8.18 44.98
C MET A 212 27.79 -9.36 45.90
N LEU A 213 27.95 -10.59 45.34
CA LEU A 213 28.39 -11.77 46.10
C LEU A 213 29.91 -11.81 46.30
N SER A 214 30.72 -11.13 45.52
CA SER A 214 32.18 -11.13 45.64
C SER A 214 32.70 -10.17 46.73
N ILE A 215 31.97 -9.12 47.08
CA ILE A 215 32.39 -8.14 48.11
C ILE A 215 32.46 -8.73 49.51
N PRO A 216 31.50 -9.51 50.01
CA PRO A 216 31.61 -10.11 51.34
C PRO A 216 32.70 -11.21 51.40
N LEU A 217 33.00 -11.89 50.29
CA LEU A 217 34.07 -12.90 50.25
C LEU A 217 35.47 -12.27 50.31
N ALA A 218 35.69 -11.12 49.69
CA ALA A 218 36.94 -10.37 49.76
C ALA A 218 37.18 -9.79 51.14
N MET A 219 36.13 -9.37 51.89
CA MET A 219 36.25 -8.93 53.28
C MET A 219 36.55 -10.08 54.26
N LEU A 220 36.10 -11.29 53.98
CA LEU A 220 36.37 -12.48 54.79
C LEU A 220 37.83 -12.93 54.66
N VAL A 221 38.39 -12.86 53.48
CA VAL A 221 39.82 -13.21 53.21
C VAL A 221 40.74 -12.18 53.86
N ARG A 222 40.40 -10.91 53.86
CA ARG A 222 41.21 -9.84 54.48
C ARG A 222 41.25 -9.92 56.01
N ARG A 223 40.22 -10.47 56.65
CA ARG A 223 40.19 -10.69 58.11
C ARG A 223 41.02 -11.86 58.60
N LYS A 224 41.34 -12.85 57.74
CA LYS A 224 42.19 -13.99 58.07
C LYS A 224 43.69 -13.72 57.91
N GLY A 225 44.09 -12.65 57.21
CA GLY A 225 45.51 -12.27 57.02
C GLY A 225 46.09 -11.34 58.09
N GLN A 226 45.34 -10.99 59.12
CA GLN A 226 45.78 -10.03 60.18
C GLN A 226 45.89 -10.65 61.57
N LYS A 227 46.01 -11.99 61.67
CA LYS A 227 46.43 -12.69 62.91
C LYS A 227 47.49 -13.70 62.52
N GLY A 228 48.74 -13.24 62.59
CA GLY A 228 49.94 -13.97 62.43
C GLY A 228 51.13 -13.06 62.53
#